data_12989b1673c6e26b4ac96114afed5dc1
#
_entry.id   12989b1673c6e26b4ac96114afed5dc1
#
_cell.length_a   1.000
_cell.length_b   1.000
_cell.length_c   1.000
_cell.angle_alpha   90.00
_cell.angle_beta   90.00
_cell.angle_gamma   90.00
#
_symmetry.space_group_name_H-M   'P 1'
#
loop_
_entity.id
_entity.type
_entity.pdbx_description
1 polymer ?
#
loop_
_entity_poly.entity_id
_entity_poly.type
_entity_poly.pdbx_seq_one_letter_code
_entity_poly.pdbx_strand_id
1 'polypeptide(L)'
;MNGPEIMLSSFRHCRDNQPQFRTVAWEQLARRLTRHRERAEKDGELWSPTYYPPGTRRAKENVEQLTCLVLDIDDGTPPEVFEEAWAPYVYVLHSTYSHTAAYPKWRAVFPLATSVWAQDWPHVWEPLANALAPARYDTGCSDASRIYYLPACPLGDTDRFARIHDGERLDPKEFTPPAAPPTRPRIR
;
A
#
# COMPACT_ATOMS: atom_id res chain seq x y z
N MET A 1 9.09 -8.50 -19.07
CA MET A 1 7.78 -9.21 -19.00
C MET A 1 6.89 -8.39 -18.09
N ASN A 2 5.72 -7.95 -18.57
CA ASN A 2 4.78 -7.23 -17.72
C ASN A 2 4.30 -8.19 -16.64
N GLY A 3 4.54 -7.85 -15.36
CA GLY A 3 4.02 -8.61 -14.23
C GLY A 3 2.48 -8.56 -14.17
N PRO A 4 1.83 -9.24 -13.19
CA PRO A 4 0.38 -9.22 -13.05
C PRO A 4 -0.15 -7.80 -12.92
N GLU A 5 -1.34 -7.55 -13.48
CA GLU A 5 -2.02 -6.27 -13.36
C GLU A 5 -2.39 -5.98 -11.90
N ILE A 6 -2.43 -4.70 -11.57
CA ILE A 6 -2.86 -4.22 -10.25
C ILE A 6 -4.38 -4.03 -10.27
N MET A 7 -5.08 -4.80 -9.46
CA MET A 7 -6.49 -4.56 -9.14
C MET A 7 -6.55 -3.52 -8.03
N LEU A 8 -7.28 -2.47 -8.26
CA LEU A 8 -7.45 -1.38 -7.28
C LEU A 8 -8.88 -0.84 -7.30
N SER A 9 -9.24 -0.16 -6.24
CA SER A 9 -10.48 0.60 -6.14
C SER A 9 -10.19 2.08 -5.92
N SER A 10 -10.94 2.95 -6.56
CA SER A 10 -10.82 4.41 -6.39
C SER A 10 -12.08 4.98 -5.75
N PHE A 11 -11.90 6.11 -5.03
CA PHE A 11 -12.94 6.81 -4.26
C PHE A 11 -12.80 8.31 -4.50
N ARG A 12 -13.92 9.04 -4.53
CA ARG A 12 -13.96 10.49 -4.85
C ARG A 12 -13.54 11.36 -3.66
N HIS A 13 -13.83 10.91 -2.44
CA HIS A 13 -13.53 11.59 -1.17
C HIS A 13 -13.55 10.59 -0.01
N CYS A 14 -13.08 10.99 1.17
CA CYS A 14 -12.90 10.10 2.32
C CYS A 14 -14.20 9.44 2.86
N ARG A 15 -15.37 10.03 2.59
CA ARG A 15 -16.69 9.49 2.95
C ARG A 15 -17.31 8.63 1.83
N ASP A 16 -16.68 8.54 0.66
CA ASP A 16 -17.15 7.70 -0.43
C ASP A 16 -16.95 6.22 -0.05
N ASN A 17 -18.03 5.45 -0.05
CA ASN A 17 -18.00 4.02 0.28
C ASN A 17 -18.35 3.15 -0.93
N GLN A 18 -18.39 3.72 -2.15
CA GLN A 18 -18.68 3.01 -3.39
C GLN A 18 -17.40 2.80 -4.20
N PRO A 19 -16.76 1.61 -4.08
CA PRO A 19 -15.53 1.33 -4.79
C PRO A 19 -15.74 1.41 -6.30
N GLN A 20 -14.88 2.15 -6.99
CA GLN A 20 -14.79 2.14 -8.43
C GLN A 20 -13.62 1.25 -8.82
N PHE A 21 -13.91 0.02 -9.18
CA PHE A 21 -12.90 -0.98 -9.54
C PHE A 21 -12.17 -0.60 -10.83
N ARG A 22 -10.87 -0.86 -10.85
CA ARG A 22 -9.98 -0.70 -12.00
C ARG A 22 -8.89 -1.75 -11.96
N THR A 23 -8.47 -2.17 -13.15
CA THR A 23 -7.27 -2.94 -13.37
C THR A 23 -6.29 -2.10 -14.18
N VAL A 24 -5.06 -1.96 -13.71
CA VAL A 24 -4.04 -1.13 -14.35
C VAL A 24 -2.68 -1.83 -14.33
N ALA A 25 -1.81 -1.49 -15.28
CA ALA A 25 -0.41 -1.89 -15.20
C ALA A 25 0.29 -1.18 -14.03
N TRP A 26 1.28 -1.84 -13.42
CA TRP A 26 2.06 -1.25 -12.33
C TRP A 26 2.64 0.12 -12.69
N GLU A 27 3.20 0.25 -13.88
CA GLU A 27 3.83 1.49 -14.35
C GLU A 27 2.84 2.66 -14.46
N GLN A 28 1.56 2.36 -14.73
CA GLN A 28 0.50 3.37 -14.76
C GLN A 28 0.17 3.85 -13.33
N LEU A 29 0.05 2.92 -12.39
CA LEU A 29 -0.16 3.25 -10.97
C LEU A 29 1.04 4.02 -10.41
N ALA A 30 2.26 3.53 -10.62
CA ALA A 30 3.48 4.17 -10.15
C ALA A 30 3.60 5.62 -10.64
N ARG A 31 3.40 5.85 -11.95
CA ARG A 31 3.37 7.22 -12.50
C ARG A 31 2.27 8.10 -11.90
N ARG A 32 1.12 7.54 -11.56
CA ARG A 32 0.05 8.29 -10.87
C ARG A 32 0.45 8.66 -9.45
N LEU A 33 1.11 7.76 -8.74
CA LEU A 33 1.57 7.94 -7.36
C LEU A 33 2.83 8.84 -7.23
N THR A 34 3.46 9.24 -8.34
CA THR A 34 4.55 10.24 -8.32
C THR A 34 4.08 11.66 -8.64
N ARG A 35 2.79 11.86 -8.94
CA ARG A 35 2.25 13.17 -9.33
C ARG A 35 1.48 13.82 -8.19
N HIS A 36 2.16 14.68 -7.43
CA HIS A 36 1.49 15.51 -6.43
C HIS A 36 0.59 16.56 -7.08
N ARG A 37 -0.61 16.70 -6.50
CA ARG A 37 -1.53 17.80 -6.83
C ARG A 37 -1.45 18.85 -5.72
N GLU A 38 -1.18 20.10 -6.08
CA GLU A 38 -1.26 21.21 -5.13
C GLU A 38 -2.72 21.45 -4.75
N ARG A 39 -2.99 21.56 -3.44
CA ARG A 39 -4.33 21.74 -2.88
C ARG A 39 -4.28 22.64 -1.64
N ALA A 40 -5.35 23.41 -1.43
CA ALA A 40 -5.52 24.17 -0.19
C ALA A 40 -5.84 23.26 1.01
N GLU A 41 -6.48 22.12 0.77
CA GLU A 41 -6.90 21.17 1.80
C GLU A 41 -6.47 19.74 1.45
N LYS A 42 -6.29 18.90 2.48
CA LYS A 42 -5.86 17.51 2.33
C LYS A 42 -6.86 16.65 1.57
N ASP A 43 -8.17 16.94 1.63
CA ASP A 43 -9.20 16.07 1.05
C ASP A 43 -9.10 16.01 -0.49
N GLY A 44 -9.49 14.87 -1.04
CA GLY A 44 -9.42 14.61 -2.47
C GLY A 44 -9.70 13.16 -2.83
N GLU A 45 -9.27 12.78 -4.03
CA GLU A 45 -9.40 11.41 -4.53
C GLU A 45 -8.54 10.45 -3.71
N LEU A 46 -9.10 9.25 -3.46
CA LEU A 46 -8.42 8.18 -2.76
C LEU A 46 -8.40 6.91 -3.62
N TRP A 47 -7.53 5.99 -3.23
CA TRP A 47 -7.42 4.67 -3.82
C TRP A 47 -7.15 3.61 -2.74
N SER A 48 -7.35 2.36 -3.09
CA SER A 48 -6.99 1.20 -2.28
C SER A 48 -6.44 0.10 -3.19
N PRO A 49 -5.40 -0.65 -2.79
CA PRO A 49 -4.90 -1.82 -3.53
C PRO A 49 -5.83 -3.03 -3.40
N THR A 50 -7.11 -2.79 -3.23
CA THR A 50 -8.12 -3.76 -2.82
C THR A 50 -9.14 -3.98 -3.94
N TYR A 51 -9.45 -5.22 -4.20
CA TYR A 51 -10.58 -5.63 -5.02
C TYR A 51 -11.82 -5.85 -4.16
N TYR A 52 -12.90 -5.19 -4.54
CA TYR A 52 -14.25 -5.39 -4.02
C TYR A 52 -15.14 -5.96 -5.13
N PRO A 53 -15.93 -7.02 -4.88
CA PRO A 53 -16.89 -7.52 -5.85
C PRO A 53 -17.87 -6.43 -6.32
N PRO A 54 -18.30 -6.46 -7.59
CA PRO A 54 -19.25 -5.49 -8.11
C PRO A 54 -20.52 -5.41 -7.27
N GLY A 55 -21.02 -4.17 -7.05
CA GLY A 55 -22.21 -3.92 -6.26
C GLY A 55 -22.04 -3.94 -4.74
N THR A 56 -20.83 -4.21 -4.24
CA THR A 56 -20.54 -4.14 -2.82
C THR A 56 -20.07 -2.75 -2.41
N ARG A 57 -20.18 -2.44 -1.12
CA ARG A 57 -19.66 -1.20 -0.52
C ARG A 57 -18.27 -1.45 0.07
N ARG A 58 -17.49 -0.38 0.25
CA ARG A 58 -16.25 -0.43 1.01
C ARG A 58 -16.55 -0.80 2.46
N ALA A 59 -16.25 -2.03 2.80
CA ALA A 59 -16.33 -2.59 4.14
C ALA A 59 -15.34 -3.74 4.23
N LYS A 60 -14.83 -4.03 5.41
CA LYS A 60 -13.78 -5.05 5.61
C LYS A 60 -14.23 -6.45 5.14
N GLU A 61 -15.47 -6.78 5.42
CA GLU A 61 -16.11 -8.04 5.03
C GLU A 61 -16.31 -8.21 3.53
N ASN A 62 -16.25 -7.12 2.76
CA ASN A 62 -16.41 -7.11 1.31
C ASN A 62 -15.09 -7.11 0.55
N VAL A 63 -13.97 -7.06 1.26
CA VAL A 63 -12.66 -7.18 0.63
C VAL A 63 -12.45 -8.61 0.16
N GLU A 64 -12.05 -8.79 -1.10
CA GLU A 64 -11.74 -10.11 -1.64
C GLU A 64 -10.24 -10.33 -1.78
N GLN A 65 -9.52 -9.40 -2.42
CA GLN A 65 -8.07 -9.53 -2.66
C GLN A 65 -7.35 -8.19 -2.53
N LEU A 66 -6.05 -8.28 -2.22
CA LEU A 66 -5.13 -7.14 -2.18
C LEU A 66 -3.94 -7.39 -3.13
N THR A 67 -3.50 -6.35 -3.82
CA THR A 67 -2.46 -6.43 -4.88
C THR A 67 -1.20 -5.63 -4.58
N CYS A 68 -1.20 -4.80 -3.54
CA CYS A 68 -0.01 -4.09 -3.09
C CYS A 68 0.08 -4.08 -1.57
N LEU A 69 1.32 -4.11 -1.06
CA LEU A 69 1.63 -3.67 0.28
C LEU A 69 1.76 -2.14 0.28
N VAL A 70 1.17 -1.49 1.26
CA VAL A 70 1.31 -0.05 1.48
C VAL A 70 1.81 0.19 2.90
N LEU A 71 2.87 0.98 3.02
CA LEU A 71 3.44 1.42 4.29
C LEU A 71 3.32 2.94 4.40
N ASP A 72 2.70 3.45 5.46
CA ASP A 72 2.70 4.86 5.85
C ASP A 72 3.71 5.06 6.97
N ILE A 73 4.65 5.99 6.78
CA ILE A 73 5.65 6.37 7.75
C ILE A 73 5.41 7.84 8.11
N ASP A 74 4.93 8.06 9.32
CA ASP A 74 4.48 9.37 9.81
C ASP A 74 5.27 9.85 11.05
N ASP A 75 6.32 9.15 11.44
CA ASP A 75 7.09 9.36 12.66
C ASP A 75 8.33 10.27 12.47
N GLY A 76 8.51 10.84 11.27
CA GLY A 76 9.66 11.66 10.94
C GLY A 76 10.89 10.89 10.49
N THR A 77 10.84 9.54 10.37
CA THR A 77 11.94 8.73 9.84
C THR A 77 12.13 9.04 8.35
N PRO A 78 13.34 9.40 7.91
CA PRO A 78 13.61 9.62 6.49
C PRO A 78 13.66 8.31 5.70
N PRO A 79 13.26 8.31 4.42
CA PRO A 79 13.17 7.08 3.61
C PRO A 79 14.53 6.38 3.40
N GLU A 80 15.62 7.12 3.43
CA GLU A 80 16.97 6.60 3.25
C GLU A 80 17.35 5.50 4.26
N VAL A 81 16.69 5.48 5.42
CA VAL A 81 16.87 4.44 6.46
C VAL A 81 16.51 3.04 5.95
N PHE A 82 15.61 2.96 4.96
CA PHE A 82 15.06 1.69 4.46
C PHE A 82 15.60 1.29 3.08
N GLU A 83 16.32 2.15 2.38
CA GLU A 83 16.73 1.94 0.97
C GLU A 83 17.56 0.67 0.77
N GLU A 84 18.41 0.31 1.72
CA GLU A 84 19.20 -0.92 1.64
C GLU A 84 18.31 -2.18 1.69
N ALA A 85 17.34 -2.20 2.61
CA ALA A 85 16.41 -3.32 2.76
C ALA A 85 15.45 -3.43 1.56
N TRP A 86 15.17 -2.31 0.88
CA TRP A 86 14.23 -2.25 -0.24
C TRP A 86 14.90 -2.39 -1.61
N ALA A 87 16.24 -2.34 -1.68
CA ALA A 87 16.99 -2.37 -2.93
C ALA A 87 16.62 -3.52 -3.90
N PRO A 88 16.23 -4.73 -3.43
CA PRO A 88 15.80 -5.79 -4.34
C PRO A 88 14.43 -5.54 -4.99
N TYR A 89 13.57 -4.70 -4.41
CA TYR A 89 12.16 -4.63 -4.75
C TYR A 89 11.81 -3.43 -5.63
N VAL A 90 10.81 -3.62 -6.49
CA VAL A 90 10.15 -2.51 -7.18
C VAL A 90 9.18 -1.83 -6.23
N TYR A 91 9.23 -0.51 -6.15
CA TYR A 91 8.30 0.29 -5.33
C TYR A 91 8.13 1.71 -5.87
N VAL A 92 7.10 2.36 -5.41
CA VAL A 92 6.95 3.81 -5.51
C VAL A 92 6.92 4.40 -4.10
N LEU A 93 7.66 5.49 -3.93
CA LEU A 93 7.73 6.26 -2.71
C LEU A 93 7.27 7.68 -2.99
N HIS A 94 6.42 8.25 -2.15
CA HIS A 94 5.99 9.63 -2.27
C HIS A 94 5.69 10.27 -0.92
N SER A 95 5.97 11.57 -0.79
CA SER A 95 5.57 12.35 0.38
C SER A 95 4.05 12.45 0.49
N THR A 96 3.52 12.54 1.72
CA THR A 96 2.10 12.78 1.98
C THR A 96 1.82 14.27 2.16
N TYR A 97 0.55 14.67 2.20
CA TYR A 97 0.14 16.07 2.28
C TYR A 97 0.76 16.86 3.47
N SER A 98 0.99 16.20 4.59
CA SER A 98 1.52 16.80 5.81
C SER A 98 3.05 16.66 5.95
N HIS A 99 3.73 16.27 4.88
CA HIS A 99 5.18 16.16 4.86
C HIS A 99 5.83 17.55 4.95
N THR A 100 6.95 17.60 5.67
CA THR A 100 7.89 18.73 5.64
C THR A 100 9.32 18.18 5.65
N ALA A 101 10.29 18.96 5.18
CA ALA A 101 11.69 18.55 5.23
C ALA A 101 12.19 18.31 6.67
N ALA A 102 11.67 19.07 7.65
CA ALA A 102 12.01 18.89 9.07
C ALA A 102 11.35 17.69 9.74
N TYR A 103 10.21 17.23 9.23
CA TYR A 103 9.48 16.08 9.75
C TYR A 103 8.90 15.25 8.61
N PRO A 104 9.70 14.36 8.04
CA PRO A 104 9.29 13.54 6.90
C PRO A 104 8.05 12.70 7.17
N LYS A 105 7.09 12.75 6.22
CA LYS A 105 5.89 11.92 6.19
C LYS A 105 5.67 11.42 4.78
N TRP A 106 5.63 10.10 4.61
CA TRP A 106 5.65 9.53 3.28
C TRP A 106 5.03 8.14 3.25
N ARG A 107 4.79 7.67 2.05
CA ARG A 107 4.17 6.37 1.77
C ARG A 107 4.99 5.61 0.77
N ALA A 108 5.24 4.34 1.06
CA ALA A 108 5.80 3.39 0.12
C ALA A 108 4.72 2.39 -0.34
N VAL A 109 4.72 2.07 -1.62
CA VAL A 109 3.79 1.12 -2.24
C VAL A 109 4.60 0.08 -3.01
N PHE A 110 4.43 -1.17 -2.65
CA PHE A 110 5.09 -2.32 -3.28
C PHE A 110 4.05 -3.18 -3.98
N PRO A 111 4.16 -3.40 -5.30
CA PRO A 111 3.28 -4.35 -5.98
C PRO A 111 3.63 -5.78 -5.56
N LEU A 112 2.63 -6.56 -5.24
CA LEU A 112 2.82 -7.97 -4.90
C LEU A 112 3.03 -8.80 -6.16
N ALA A 113 3.85 -9.85 -6.07
CA ALA A 113 4.05 -10.82 -7.15
C ALA A 113 2.77 -11.64 -7.40
N THR A 114 2.00 -11.88 -6.34
CA THR A 114 0.68 -12.52 -6.40
C THR A 114 -0.27 -11.77 -5.48
N SER A 115 -1.55 -11.64 -5.88
CA SER A 115 -2.58 -11.08 -5.00
C SER A 115 -2.78 -11.96 -3.76
N VAL A 116 -3.14 -11.33 -2.64
CA VAL A 116 -3.41 -12.00 -1.36
C VAL A 116 -4.91 -11.93 -1.08
N TRP A 117 -5.51 -13.05 -0.72
CA TRP A 117 -6.90 -13.09 -0.28
C TRP A 117 -7.09 -12.36 1.04
N ALA A 118 -8.20 -11.68 1.20
CA ALA A 118 -8.49 -10.89 2.41
C ALA A 118 -8.41 -11.68 3.71
N GLN A 119 -8.80 -12.95 3.68
CA GLN A 119 -8.73 -13.85 4.84
C GLN A 119 -7.29 -14.14 5.28
N ASP A 120 -6.33 -14.13 4.35
CA ASP A 120 -4.92 -14.42 4.60
C ASP A 120 -4.14 -13.14 4.93
N TRP A 121 -4.70 -11.97 4.60
CA TRP A 121 -4.03 -10.68 4.74
C TRP A 121 -3.45 -10.38 6.14
N PRO A 122 -4.17 -10.65 7.26
CA PRO A 122 -3.61 -10.41 8.59
C PRO A 122 -2.33 -11.21 8.88
N HIS A 123 -2.19 -12.40 8.28
CA HIS A 123 -1.02 -13.27 8.45
C HIS A 123 0.14 -12.91 7.51
N VAL A 124 -0.15 -12.19 6.44
CA VAL A 124 0.83 -11.78 5.42
C VAL A 124 1.34 -10.37 5.70
N TRP A 125 0.46 -9.44 6.05
CA TRP A 125 0.79 -8.02 6.17
C TRP A 125 1.84 -7.74 7.25
N GLU A 126 1.66 -8.27 8.45
CA GLU A 126 2.55 -7.98 9.58
C GLU A 126 3.98 -8.49 9.36
N PRO A 127 4.23 -9.72 8.90
CA PRO A 127 5.57 -10.17 8.54
C PRO A 127 6.22 -9.31 7.45
N LEU A 128 5.49 -8.94 6.42
CA LEU A 128 5.97 -8.07 5.35
C LEU A 128 6.36 -6.68 5.89
N ALA A 129 5.45 -6.05 6.65
CA ALA A 129 5.67 -4.72 7.19
C ALA A 129 6.87 -4.70 8.17
N ASN A 130 7.00 -5.72 9.01
CA ASN A 130 8.12 -5.85 9.95
C ASN A 130 9.45 -6.09 9.23
N ALA A 131 9.47 -6.86 8.15
CA ALA A 131 10.69 -7.10 7.38
C ALA A 131 11.18 -5.84 6.66
N LEU A 132 10.24 -5.03 6.14
CA LEU A 132 10.57 -3.85 5.33
C LEU A 132 10.75 -2.57 6.16
N ALA A 133 10.00 -2.39 7.24
CA ALA A 133 10.04 -1.18 8.06
C ALA A 133 9.82 -1.50 9.55
N PRO A 134 10.76 -2.16 10.24
CA PRO A 134 10.58 -2.64 11.60
C PRO A 134 10.11 -1.55 12.55
N ALA A 135 8.90 -1.71 13.12
CA ALA A 135 8.29 -0.82 14.13
C ALA A 135 8.17 0.67 13.72
N ARG A 136 8.15 0.97 12.40
CA ARG A 136 8.14 2.35 11.88
C ARG A 136 6.94 2.69 11.00
N TYR A 137 5.96 1.82 10.90
CA TYR A 137 4.78 1.98 10.04
C TYR A 137 3.50 2.25 10.84
N ASP A 138 2.54 2.94 10.22
CA ASP A 138 1.18 3.05 10.76
C ASP A 138 0.49 1.67 10.71
N THR A 139 0.20 1.11 11.88
CA THR A 139 -0.49 -0.18 12.01
C THR A 139 -1.89 -0.18 11.39
N GLY A 140 -2.51 0.99 11.22
CA GLY A 140 -3.77 1.13 10.49
C GLY A 140 -3.68 0.67 9.03
N CYS A 141 -2.49 0.58 8.45
CA CYS A 141 -2.27 0.02 7.10
C CYS A 141 -2.53 -1.49 7.03
N SER A 142 -2.62 -2.21 8.15
CA SER A 142 -3.03 -3.62 8.21
C SER A 142 -4.50 -3.85 7.83
N ASP A 143 -5.35 -2.82 7.92
CA ASP A 143 -6.75 -2.91 7.53
C ASP A 143 -6.87 -3.11 6.01
N ALA A 144 -7.34 -4.29 5.59
CA ALA A 144 -7.55 -4.64 4.19
C ALA A 144 -8.49 -3.67 3.44
N SER A 145 -9.37 -2.95 4.15
CA SER A 145 -10.28 -1.95 3.59
C SER A 145 -9.74 -0.51 3.62
N ARG A 146 -8.46 -0.33 4.00
CA ARG A 146 -7.82 0.99 4.07
C ARG A 146 -7.84 1.69 2.72
N ILE A 147 -8.14 2.98 2.75
CA ILE A 147 -8.04 3.88 1.61
C ILE A 147 -6.95 4.91 1.84
N TYR A 148 -6.27 5.28 0.76
CA TYR A 148 -5.13 6.18 0.77
C TYR A 148 -5.39 7.36 -0.14
N TYR A 149 -5.12 8.59 0.32
CA TYR A 149 -5.16 9.76 -0.55
C TYR A 149 -4.13 9.60 -1.67
N LEU A 150 -4.52 9.98 -2.89
CA LEU A 150 -3.56 10.19 -3.96
C LEU A 150 -2.58 11.31 -3.57
N PRO A 151 -1.35 11.29 -4.08
CA PRO A 151 -0.34 12.28 -3.72
C PRO A 151 -0.85 13.72 -3.90
N ALA A 152 -0.77 14.49 -2.83
CA ALA A 152 -1.11 15.90 -2.81
C ALA A 152 -0.15 16.63 -1.86
N CYS A 153 -0.03 17.93 -2.05
CA CYS A 153 0.79 18.81 -1.23
C CYS A 153 0.08 20.18 -1.06
N PRO A 154 0.45 20.97 -0.03
CA PRO A 154 0.00 22.35 0.11
C PRO A 154 0.34 23.21 -1.11
N LEU A 155 -0.38 24.30 -1.29
CA LEU A 155 -0.07 25.28 -2.35
C LEU A 155 1.32 25.86 -2.14
N GLY A 156 2.14 25.85 -3.20
CA GLY A 156 3.51 26.38 -3.16
C GLY A 156 4.51 25.52 -2.39
N ASP A 157 4.17 24.27 -2.06
CA ASP A 157 5.07 23.35 -1.38
C ASP A 157 6.30 23.02 -2.25
N THR A 158 7.48 23.10 -1.64
CA THR A 158 8.78 22.80 -2.26
C THR A 158 9.42 21.53 -1.71
N ASP A 159 8.89 20.98 -0.63
CA ASP A 159 9.47 19.84 0.09
C ASP A 159 8.99 18.48 -0.46
N ARG A 160 7.94 18.50 -1.29
CA ARG A 160 7.37 17.26 -1.86
C ARG A 160 8.40 16.46 -2.66
N PHE A 161 8.34 15.18 -2.52
CA PHE A 161 9.16 14.25 -3.30
C PHE A 161 8.39 13.01 -3.74
N ALA A 162 8.86 12.38 -4.81
CA ALA A 162 8.44 11.06 -5.21
C ALA A 162 9.57 10.36 -5.98
N ARG A 163 9.66 9.04 -5.84
CA ARG A 163 10.65 8.18 -6.50
C ARG A 163 9.98 6.90 -6.97
N ILE A 164 10.44 6.37 -8.10
CA ILE A 164 10.15 5.00 -8.54
C ILE A 164 11.47 4.26 -8.47
N HIS A 165 11.46 3.09 -7.86
CA HIS A 165 12.59 2.17 -7.82
C HIS A 165 12.25 0.93 -8.62
N ASP A 166 13.16 0.48 -9.47
CA ASP A 166 13.02 -0.74 -10.25
C ASP A 166 13.57 -1.94 -9.45
N GLY A 167 12.97 -3.10 -9.65
CA GLY A 167 13.35 -4.30 -8.94
C GLY A 167 12.35 -5.42 -9.15
N GLU A 168 12.36 -6.41 -8.28
CA GLU A 168 11.41 -7.50 -8.27
C GLU A 168 10.13 -7.16 -7.52
N ARG A 169 9.01 -7.77 -7.91
CA ARG A 169 7.78 -7.65 -7.13
C ARG A 169 7.92 -8.37 -5.81
N LEU A 170 7.33 -7.82 -4.77
CA LEU A 170 7.34 -8.39 -3.43
C LEU A 170 6.55 -9.71 -3.42
N ASP A 171 7.21 -10.85 -3.20
CA ASP A 171 6.51 -12.13 -3.05
C ASP A 171 6.09 -12.35 -1.60
N PRO A 172 4.78 -12.35 -1.29
CA PRO A 172 4.30 -12.58 0.07
C PRO A 172 4.77 -13.89 0.69
N LYS A 173 5.06 -14.89 -0.13
CA LYS A 173 5.48 -16.23 0.34
C LYS A 173 6.87 -16.25 0.98
N GLU A 174 7.73 -15.33 0.60
CA GLU A 174 9.09 -15.24 1.17
C GLU A 174 9.09 -14.80 2.64
N PHE A 175 8.00 -14.15 3.08
CA PHE A 175 7.86 -13.56 4.41
C PHE A 175 6.84 -14.29 5.30
N THR A 176 6.00 -15.12 4.70
CA THR A 176 4.97 -15.85 5.45
C THR A 176 5.58 -17.14 6.00
N PRO A 177 5.55 -17.39 7.32
CA PRO A 177 5.97 -18.67 7.86
C PRO A 177 5.20 -19.82 7.18
N PRO A 178 5.84 -20.97 6.92
CA PRO A 178 5.14 -22.11 6.37
C PRO A 178 3.95 -22.47 7.29
N ALA A 179 2.79 -22.74 6.70
CA ALA A 179 1.61 -23.12 7.44
C ALA A 179 1.95 -24.26 8.41
N ALA A 180 1.58 -24.10 9.68
CA ALA A 180 1.78 -25.16 10.67
C ALA A 180 1.16 -26.46 10.16
N PRO A 181 1.86 -27.61 10.26
CA PRO A 181 1.31 -28.87 9.82
C PRO A 181 -0.02 -29.12 10.54
N PRO A 182 -1.03 -29.67 9.85
CA PRO A 182 -2.34 -29.94 10.46
C PRO A 182 -2.14 -30.76 11.72
N THR A 183 -2.62 -30.25 12.84
CA THR A 183 -2.61 -30.97 14.12
C THR A 183 -3.41 -32.24 13.93
N ARG A 184 -2.73 -33.40 13.99
CA ARG A 184 -3.41 -34.69 13.96
C ARG A 184 -4.43 -34.73 15.09
N PRO A 185 -5.70 -35.08 14.85
CA PRO A 185 -6.68 -35.25 15.90
C PRO A 185 -6.13 -36.29 16.89
N ARG A 186 -6.06 -35.92 18.18
CA ARG A 186 -5.78 -36.91 19.23
C ARG A 186 -6.94 -37.91 19.21
N ILE A 187 -6.68 -39.13 18.73
CA ILE A 187 -7.56 -40.27 18.89
C ILE A 187 -7.58 -40.57 20.39
N ARG A 188 -8.73 -40.42 21.01
CA ARG A 188 -8.99 -40.91 22.37
C ARG A 188 -9.35 -42.37 22.35
#